data_ffd83a35419b95e7f21a61334ffe320a
#
_entry.id   ffd83a35419b95e7f21a61334ffe320a
#
_cell.length_a   1.000
_cell.length_b   1.000
_cell.length_c   1.000
_cell.angle_alpha   90.00
_cell.angle_beta   90.00
_cell.angle_gamma   90.00
#
_symmetry.space_group_name_H-M   'P 1'
#
loop_
_entity.id
_entity.type
_entity.pdbx_description
1 polymer ?
#
loop_
_entity_poly.entity_id
_entity_poly.type
_entity_poly.pdbx_seq_one_letter_code
_entity_poly.pdbx_strand_id
1 'polypeptide(L)'
;MITKIVVLLRNCVTSKNISVSAVILGSVFIAAYHWGLFANVLAQEIKGKEPIAIASTTPIPKSLLKWEKPDLTIILTAQQHGYLLPCGCSRPQVGGLERRYNFIQALKTNGWNLTALDLGDLPQKQGPVSLPNEQGLIKYRYAMNAQKKIGYSVVGFGEYETAMPLFNALAEFALNEPTPRVVAANLLDREKEFPDQVSAWQKVDIKGSDIKLGVTGVVSPNVAEKIKDPRVKFGPSKAGLDSVLKEMTQENIQLKVLLYQGVLNRSPKGEPVTEALKAAQSYPEFQILMCLSEEDEPSSNPITINHDNKKQSLIIRMGTKGKYVGVLGVYKTGDPIQPFKFRYTIEQMSEDYMTNESAKKNHPVMELMESYSKELKNENYLSRFGQARHSVQVSAPESNPVYVGSEKCKKCHEGAYDVWKKSTHSHAYQTLVDAKEPSLRHYDPECIVCHTVGFGYQSGFTTFEKTPNLTNVGCESCHGPSSEHVKKPNDETWLKLINPWKASPDENPAAKESRLGKIDQSCQKCHDIDNDVTWTNKGFERKWPKVAHPSPASE
;
A
#
# COMPACT_ATOMS: atom_id res chain seq x y z
N MET A 1 -16.44 5.32 -35.84
CA MET A 1 -15.14 5.98 -36.05
C MET A 1 -14.50 5.61 -37.37
N ILE A 2 -14.52 4.35 -37.80
CA ILE A 2 -13.94 3.85 -39.07
C ILE A 2 -14.61 4.48 -40.31
N THR A 3 -15.92 4.71 -40.29
CA THR A 3 -16.67 5.25 -41.44
C THR A 3 -16.36 6.75 -41.73
N LYS A 4 -15.90 7.53 -40.73
CA LYS A 4 -15.48 8.94 -40.94
C LYS A 4 -14.06 9.08 -41.50
N ILE A 5 -13.21 8.06 -41.29
CA ILE A 5 -11.83 8.06 -41.80
C ILE A 5 -11.80 7.73 -43.29
N VAL A 6 -12.71 6.90 -43.80
CA VAL A 6 -12.80 6.53 -45.21
C VAL A 6 -13.25 7.72 -46.09
N VAL A 7 -14.06 8.61 -45.58
CA VAL A 7 -14.51 9.83 -46.31
C VAL A 7 -13.40 10.87 -46.41
N LEU A 8 -12.50 10.98 -45.44
CA LEU A 8 -11.35 11.89 -45.47
C LEU A 8 -10.25 11.43 -46.45
N LEU A 9 -10.12 10.13 -46.68
CA LEU A 9 -9.13 9.57 -47.61
C LEU A 9 -9.52 9.71 -49.11
N ARG A 10 -10.80 9.93 -49.43
CA ARG A 10 -11.26 10.10 -50.79
C ARG A 10 -10.98 11.48 -51.37
N ASN A 11 -10.71 12.50 -50.56
CA ASN A 11 -10.50 13.87 -50.97
C ASN A 11 -9.02 14.32 -51.04
N CYS A 12 -8.08 13.42 -50.73
CA CYS A 12 -6.63 13.71 -50.75
C CYS A 12 -5.86 13.16 -51.95
N VAL A 13 -6.54 12.63 -52.98
CA VAL A 13 -5.87 11.96 -54.14
C VAL A 13 -5.83 12.85 -55.38
N THR A 14 -5.73 14.17 -55.22
CA THR A 14 -5.43 15.06 -56.38
C THR A 14 -4.43 16.15 -55.96
N SER A 15 -3.15 15.81 -55.82
CA SER A 15 -2.03 16.70 -56.19
C SER A 15 -0.68 15.98 -55.94
N LYS A 16 0.24 16.22 -56.88
CA LYS A 16 1.59 15.66 -56.94
C LYS A 16 2.45 16.12 -55.75
N ASN A 17 2.54 15.36 -54.68
CA ASN A 17 3.64 15.39 -53.74
C ASN A 17 3.59 14.07 -52.92
N ILE A 18 4.02 12.97 -53.57
CA ILE A 18 4.07 11.63 -53.01
C ILE A 18 5.51 11.36 -52.60
N SER A 19 5.95 11.70 -51.38
CA SER A 19 7.12 11.07 -50.79
C SER A 19 7.15 11.07 -49.26
N VAL A 20 6.54 12.04 -48.58
CA VAL A 20 6.59 12.11 -47.11
C VAL A 20 5.33 11.52 -46.46
N SER A 21 4.17 11.72 -47.10
CA SER A 21 2.89 11.20 -46.56
C SER A 21 2.77 9.66 -46.62
N ALA A 22 3.39 9.02 -47.59
CA ALA A 22 3.39 7.56 -47.73
C ALA A 22 4.24 6.87 -46.67
N VAL A 23 5.34 7.45 -46.22
CA VAL A 23 6.21 6.94 -45.17
C VAL A 23 5.54 7.07 -43.78
N ILE A 24 4.85 8.18 -43.53
CA ILE A 24 4.11 8.42 -42.28
C ILE A 24 2.89 7.48 -42.17
N LEU A 25 2.15 7.27 -43.27
CA LEU A 25 1.03 6.33 -43.28
C LEU A 25 1.49 4.88 -43.14
N GLY A 26 2.61 4.49 -43.77
CA GLY A 26 3.19 3.17 -43.63
C GLY A 26 3.63 2.88 -42.18
N SER A 27 4.26 3.81 -41.50
CA SER A 27 4.70 3.66 -40.11
C SER A 27 3.52 3.59 -39.12
N VAL A 28 2.44 4.34 -39.35
CA VAL A 28 1.22 4.27 -38.51
C VAL A 28 0.49 2.95 -38.71
N PHE A 29 0.43 2.41 -39.94
CA PHE A 29 -0.18 1.10 -40.21
C PHE A 29 0.67 -0.06 -39.64
N ILE A 30 1.99 0.02 -39.69
CA ILE A 30 2.87 -0.99 -39.09
C ILE A 30 2.76 -0.95 -37.56
N ALA A 31 2.72 0.22 -36.96
CA ALA A 31 2.52 0.36 -35.51
C ALA A 31 1.13 -0.15 -35.06
N ALA A 32 0.05 0.15 -35.80
CA ALA A 32 -1.28 -0.34 -35.52
C ALA A 32 -1.42 -1.86 -35.71
N TYR A 33 -0.73 -2.43 -36.71
CA TYR A 33 -0.72 -3.86 -36.96
C TYR A 33 0.06 -4.63 -35.87
N HIS A 34 1.21 -4.10 -35.44
CA HIS A 34 1.95 -4.68 -34.31
C HIS A 34 1.19 -4.52 -32.98
N TRP A 35 0.48 -3.40 -32.74
CA TRP A 35 -0.38 -3.24 -31.58
C TRP A 35 -1.58 -4.17 -31.59
N GLY A 36 -2.19 -4.41 -32.76
CA GLY A 36 -3.28 -5.37 -32.92
C GLY A 36 -2.82 -6.83 -32.68
N LEU A 37 -1.62 -7.19 -33.10
CA LEU A 37 -1.03 -8.49 -32.82
C LEU A 37 -0.65 -8.65 -31.34
N PHE A 38 -0.08 -7.63 -30.71
CA PHE A 38 0.21 -7.64 -29.27
C PHE A 38 -1.07 -7.71 -28.41
N ALA A 39 -2.12 -6.96 -28.77
CA ALA A 39 -3.40 -7.03 -28.08
C ALA A 39 -4.09 -8.40 -28.25
N ASN A 40 -3.98 -9.04 -29.41
CA ASN A 40 -4.53 -10.38 -29.62
C ASN A 40 -3.73 -11.48 -28.92
N VAL A 41 -2.39 -11.37 -28.84
CA VAL A 41 -1.58 -12.31 -28.07
C VAL A 41 -1.87 -12.20 -26.57
N LEU A 42 -1.98 -10.97 -26.03
CA LEU A 42 -2.40 -10.76 -24.66
C LEU A 42 -3.86 -11.22 -24.40
N ALA A 43 -4.76 -11.04 -25.35
CA ALA A 43 -6.16 -11.49 -25.23
C ALA A 43 -6.30 -13.01 -25.34
N GLN A 44 -5.43 -13.70 -26.07
CA GLN A 44 -5.41 -15.17 -26.14
C GLN A 44 -4.76 -15.82 -24.91
N GLU A 45 -3.75 -15.21 -24.29
CA GLU A 45 -3.20 -15.71 -23.03
C GLU A 45 -4.19 -15.55 -21.85
N ILE A 46 -5.12 -14.59 -21.93
CA ILE A 46 -6.15 -14.35 -20.89
C ILE A 46 -7.36 -15.30 -21.05
N LYS A 47 -7.57 -15.90 -22.22
CA LYS A 47 -8.76 -16.72 -22.52
C LYS A 47 -8.66 -18.21 -22.18
N GLY A 48 -7.78 -18.64 -21.31
CA GLY A 48 -7.57 -20.08 -21.22
C GLY A 48 -7.17 -20.75 -19.93
N LYS A 49 -7.43 -20.15 -18.76
CA LYS A 49 -7.38 -20.94 -17.52
C LYS A 49 -8.57 -20.52 -16.64
N GLU A 50 -9.59 -21.38 -16.58
CA GLU A 50 -10.46 -21.38 -15.39
C GLU A 50 -9.56 -21.39 -14.17
N PRO A 51 -9.87 -20.60 -13.11
CA PRO A 51 -9.09 -20.65 -11.87
C PRO A 51 -9.13 -22.10 -11.42
N ILE A 52 -7.98 -22.78 -11.48
CA ILE A 52 -7.80 -24.08 -10.85
C ILE A 52 -8.24 -23.84 -9.42
N ALA A 53 -9.30 -24.52 -9.00
CA ALA A 53 -9.75 -24.49 -7.62
C ALA A 53 -8.56 -24.99 -6.79
N ILE A 54 -7.73 -24.06 -6.32
CA ILE A 54 -6.72 -24.35 -5.30
C ILE A 54 -7.58 -24.74 -4.11
N ALA A 55 -7.68 -26.02 -3.83
CA ALA A 55 -8.33 -26.51 -2.62
C ALA A 55 -7.63 -25.80 -1.49
N SER A 56 -8.27 -24.78 -0.95
CA SER A 56 -7.71 -23.96 0.11
C SER A 56 -7.56 -24.86 1.33
N THR A 57 -6.34 -25.21 1.66
CA THR A 57 -6.00 -25.81 2.95
C THR A 57 -6.03 -24.76 4.06
N THR A 58 -6.37 -23.54 3.71
CA THR A 58 -6.48 -22.38 4.61
C THR A 58 -7.61 -22.60 5.59
N PRO A 59 -7.36 -22.62 6.89
CA PRO A 59 -8.39 -22.89 7.88
C PRO A 59 -9.35 -21.70 7.99
N ILE A 60 -10.64 -21.99 8.12
CA ILE A 60 -11.61 -20.97 8.53
C ILE A 60 -11.49 -20.81 10.05
N PRO A 61 -11.45 -19.57 10.57
CA PRO A 61 -11.41 -19.31 12.00
C PRO A 61 -12.53 -20.03 12.75
N LYS A 62 -12.20 -20.64 13.89
CA LYS A 62 -13.19 -21.33 14.73
C LYS A 62 -14.34 -20.42 15.17
N SER A 63 -14.08 -19.11 15.29
CA SER A 63 -15.09 -18.09 15.59
C SER A 63 -16.16 -18.00 14.50
N LEU A 64 -15.75 -18.05 13.22
CA LEU A 64 -16.64 -17.99 12.07
C LEU A 64 -17.37 -19.32 11.81
N LEU A 65 -16.73 -20.46 12.11
CA LEU A 65 -17.38 -21.77 11.98
C LEU A 65 -18.59 -21.94 12.91
N LYS A 66 -18.68 -21.14 13.98
CA LYS A 66 -19.84 -21.11 14.90
C LYS A 66 -20.98 -20.23 14.42
N TRP A 67 -20.81 -19.54 13.29
CA TRP A 67 -21.88 -18.71 12.74
C TRP A 67 -22.84 -19.58 11.94
N GLU A 68 -24.14 -19.32 12.10
CA GLU A 68 -25.09 -19.73 11.08
C GLU A 68 -24.66 -19.08 9.75
N LYS A 69 -24.89 -19.80 8.65
CA LYS A 69 -24.53 -19.27 7.32
C LYS A 69 -25.27 -17.96 7.07
N PRO A 70 -24.58 -16.85 6.85
CA PRO A 70 -25.24 -15.58 6.52
C PRO A 70 -25.95 -15.63 5.15
N ASP A 71 -27.03 -14.88 4.99
CA ASP A 71 -27.67 -14.65 3.69
C ASP A 71 -26.72 -13.89 2.74
N LEU A 72 -25.88 -13.02 3.32
CA LEU A 72 -24.80 -12.32 2.66
C LEU A 72 -23.64 -12.09 3.64
N THR A 73 -22.40 -12.20 3.15
CA THR A 73 -21.22 -11.81 3.89
C THR A 73 -20.55 -10.62 3.19
N ILE A 74 -20.23 -9.57 3.93
CA ILE A 74 -19.45 -8.45 3.42
C ILE A 74 -18.09 -8.46 4.07
N ILE A 75 -17.06 -8.57 3.25
CA ILE A 75 -15.68 -8.42 3.65
C ILE A 75 -15.33 -6.93 3.60
N LEU A 76 -14.77 -6.41 4.67
CA LEU A 76 -14.49 -4.99 4.85
C LEU A 76 -13.00 -4.78 5.07
N THR A 77 -12.40 -3.84 4.31
CA THR A 77 -11.02 -3.40 4.47
C THR A 77 -10.91 -1.89 4.28
N ALA A 78 -9.76 -1.32 4.67
CA ALA A 78 -9.49 0.10 4.55
C ALA A 78 -7.99 0.38 4.56
N GLN A 79 -7.62 1.57 4.06
CA GLN A 79 -6.34 2.21 4.33
C GLN A 79 -5.15 1.25 4.10
N GLN A 80 -5.08 0.66 2.90
CA GLN A 80 -4.02 -0.27 2.50
C GLN A 80 -2.63 0.38 2.50
N HIS A 81 -2.55 1.69 2.23
CA HIS A 81 -1.35 2.52 2.26
C HIS A 81 -0.17 1.93 1.47
N GLY A 82 -0.45 1.25 0.36
CA GLY A 82 0.57 0.65 -0.51
C GLY A 82 1.19 -0.64 0.00
N TYR A 83 0.71 -1.23 1.09
CA TYR A 83 1.22 -2.51 1.62
C TYR A 83 0.67 -3.69 0.81
N LEU A 84 1.35 -4.04 -0.29
CA LEU A 84 0.96 -5.17 -1.15
C LEU A 84 1.32 -6.52 -0.52
N LEU A 85 2.50 -6.59 0.10
CA LEU A 85 3.05 -7.74 0.81
C LEU A 85 2.76 -7.62 2.31
N PRO A 86 2.92 -8.71 3.08
CA PRO A 86 2.80 -8.63 4.53
C PRO A 86 3.72 -7.57 5.13
N CYS A 87 3.24 -6.86 6.15
CA CYS A 87 4.07 -5.95 6.94
C CYS A 87 5.18 -6.73 7.64
N GLY A 88 6.38 -6.19 7.56
CA GLY A 88 7.54 -6.68 8.30
C GLY A 88 8.51 -7.52 7.49
N CYS A 89 9.80 -7.16 7.63
CA CYS A 89 10.92 -8.00 7.22
C CYS A 89 11.22 -9.08 8.25
N SER A 90 10.70 -8.95 9.48
CA SER A 90 10.82 -9.91 10.58
C SER A 90 9.47 -10.58 10.90
N ARG A 91 9.53 -11.81 11.40
CA ARG A 91 8.34 -12.55 11.83
C ARG A 91 7.97 -12.26 13.30
N PRO A 92 6.68 -12.37 13.68
CA PRO A 92 5.53 -12.74 12.84
C PRO A 92 5.09 -11.59 11.94
N GLN A 93 4.84 -11.89 10.66
CA GLN A 93 4.35 -10.94 9.69
C GLN A 93 2.82 -10.92 9.67
N VAL A 94 2.22 -9.73 9.46
CA VAL A 94 0.77 -9.56 9.37
C VAL A 94 0.40 -8.82 8.09
N GLY A 95 -0.82 -9.05 7.59
CA GLY A 95 -1.31 -8.42 6.37
C GLY A 95 -0.89 -9.15 5.11
N GLY A 96 -0.92 -8.43 4.00
CA GLY A 96 -0.62 -8.93 2.66
C GLY A 96 -1.85 -9.39 1.87
N LEU A 97 -1.86 -9.02 0.58
CA LEU A 97 -2.99 -9.29 -0.32
C LEU A 97 -3.12 -10.78 -0.65
N GLU A 98 -2.01 -11.53 -0.64
CA GLU A 98 -1.99 -12.98 -0.82
C GLU A 98 -2.78 -13.69 0.29
N ARG A 99 -2.52 -13.36 1.56
CA ARG A 99 -3.20 -13.97 2.71
C ARG A 99 -4.68 -13.61 2.73
N ARG A 100 -5.00 -12.37 2.37
CA ARG A 100 -6.39 -11.91 2.22
C ARG A 100 -7.13 -12.69 1.15
N TYR A 101 -6.49 -12.95 0.01
CA TYR A 101 -7.03 -13.81 -1.04
C TYR A 101 -7.35 -15.20 -0.48
N ASN A 102 -6.41 -15.85 0.20
CA ASN A 102 -6.58 -17.19 0.74
C ASN A 102 -7.72 -17.26 1.75
N PHE A 103 -7.79 -16.30 2.68
CA PHE A 103 -8.87 -16.20 3.65
C PHE A 103 -10.25 -16.10 2.96
N ILE A 104 -10.38 -15.20 1.99
CA ILE A 104 -11.64 -14.99 1.27
C ILE A 104 -12.01 -16.22 0.42
N GLN A 105 -11.04 -16.88 -0.21
CA GLN A 105 -11.31 -18.13 -0.95
C GLN A 105 -11.74 -19.25 -0.02
N ALA A 106 -11.19 -19.35 1.20
CA ALA A 106 -11.64 -20.33 2.18
C ALA A 106 -13.13 -20.14 2.54
N LEU A 107 -13.58 -18.89 2.74
CA LEU A 107 -15.00 -18.60 2.99
C LEU A 107 -15.88 -18.95 1.78
N LYS A 108 -15.45 -18.63 0.54
CA LYS A 108 -16.16 -18.98 -0.70
C LYS A 108 -16.31 -20.50 -0.85
N THR A 109 -15.22 -21.23 -0.60
CA THR A 109 -15.20 -22.70 -0.67
C THR A 109 -16.15 -23.31 0.37
N ASN A 110 -16.32 -22.68 1.53
CA ASN A 110 -17.29 -23.06 2.54
C ASN A 110 -18.75 -22.68 2.17
N GLY A 111 -18.97 -22.20 0.97
CA GLY A 111 -20.29 -21.89 0.43
C GLY A 111 -20.90 -20.56 0.90
N TRP A 112 -20.10 -19.62 1.41
CA TRP A 112 -20.58 -18.30 1.81
C TRP A 112 -20.78 -17.41 0.60
N ASN A 113 -21.97 -16.78 0.49
CA ASN A 113 -22.24 -15.73 -0.51
C ASN A 113 -21.57 -14.45 -0.01
N LEU A 114 -20.58 -13.96 -0.74
CA LEU A 114 -19.83 -12.80 -0.25
C LEU A 114 -19.45 -11.80 -1.34
N THR A 115 -19.26 -10.56 -0.91
CA THR A 115 -18.59 -9.48 -1.63
C THR A 115 -17.56 -8.83 -0.72
N ALA A 116 -16.65 -8.05 -1.31
CA ALA A 116 -15.67 -7.29 -0.55
C ALA A 116 -15.75 -5.80 -0.91
N LEU A 117 -15.61 -4.95 0.10
CA LEU A 117 -15.62 -3.51 0.01
C LEU A 117 -14.38 -2.94 0.70
N ASP A 118 -13.81 -1.89 0.12
CA ASP A 118 -12.69 -1.15 0.72
C ASP A 118 -13.02 0.32 0.89
N LEU A 119 -12.65 0.91 2.01
CA LEU A 119 -12.93 2.32 2.29
C LEU A 119 -12.14 3.27 1.37
N GLY A 120 -11.00 2.85 0.84
CA GLY A 120 -10.05 3.68 0.10
C GLY A 120 -8.75 3.92 0.89
N ASP A 121 -7.97 4.91 0.47
CA ASP A 121 -6.58 5.13 0.88
C ASP A 121 -5.71 3.89 0.60
N LEU A 122 -5.87 3.35 -0.61
CA LEU A 122 -5.11 2.19 -1.07
C LEU A 122 -3.65 2.52 -1.34
N PRO A 123 -3.29 3.65 -2.01
CA PRO A 123 -1.91 3.95 -2.32
C PRO A 123 -1.12 4.38 -1.10
N GLN A 124 0.19 4.34 -1.23
CA GLN A 124 1.05 5.01 -0.25
C GLN A 124 1.09 6.52 -0.50
N LYS A 125 1.11 7.29 0.55
CA LYS A 125 1.22 8.76 0.49
C LYS A 125 2.67 9.24 0.43
N GLN A 126 3.56 8.51 1.07
CA GLN A 126 4.98 8.86 1.21
C GLN A 126 5.87 7.71 0.73
N GLY A 127 7.06 8.05 0.26
CA GLY A 127 8.09 7.06 -0.05
C GLY A 127 8.72 6.49 1.23
N PRO A 128 9.54 5.44 1.09
CA PRO A 128 10.19 4.80 2.23
C PRO A 128 11.28 5.70 2.82
N VAL A 129 11.41 5.72 4.14
CA VAL A 129 12.51 6.38 4.87
C VAL A 129 12.83 7.79 4.36
N SER A 130 11.78 8.63 4.21
CA SER A 130 11.89 10.03 3.74
C SER A 130 12.30 10.20 2.26
N LEU A 131 12.30 9.16 1.46
CA LEU A 131 12.47 9.25 0.01
C LEU A 131 11.18 9.73 -0.68
N PRO A 132 11.25 10.25 -1.91
CA PRO A 132 10.08 10.57 -2.71
C PRO A 132 9.18 9.36 -2.95
N ASN A 133 7.87 9.58 -3.15
CA ASN A 133 6.91 8.53 -3.45
C ASN A 133 6.90 8.16 -4.95
N GLU A 134 8.02 7.60 -5.44
CA GLU A 134 8.15 7.19 -6.85
C GLU A 134 7.36 5.91 -7.19
N GLN A 135 7.04 5.10 -6.17
CA GLN A 135 6.35 3.82 -6.35
C GLN A 135 4.83 3.89 -6.13
N GLY A 136 4.30 5.05 -5.72
CA GLY A 136 2.88 5.17 -5.35
C GLY A 136 1.93 4.73 -6.46
N LEU A 137 2.17 5.17 -7.69
CA LEU A 137 1.32 4.89 -8.85
C LEU A 137 1.32 3.40 -9.23
N ILE A 138 2.51 2.80 -9.35
CA ILE A 138 2.63 1.37 -9.67
C ILE A 138 2.01 0.51 -8.56
N LYS A 139 2.23 0.85 -7.30
CA LYS A 139 1.62 0.12 -6.16
C LYS A 139 0.10 0.20 -6.17
N TYR A 140 -0.46 1.38 -6.46
CA TYR A 140 -1.91 1.54 -6.60
C TYR A 140 -2.48 0.62 -7.67
N ARG A 141 -1.88 0.60 -8.86
CA ARG A 141 -2.30 -0.26 -9.97
C ARG A 141 -2.29 -1.74 -9.58
N TYR A 142 -1.20 -2.20 -8.95
CA TYR A 142 -1.09 -3.59 -8.49
C TYR A 142 -2.05 -3.90 -7.34
N ALA A 143 -2.32 -2.94 -6.43
CA ALA A 143 -3.32 -3.09 -5.38
C ALA A 143 -4.73 -3.29 -5.97
N MET A 144 -5.13 -2.45 -6.93
CA MET A 144 -6.43 -2.54 -7.60
C MET A 144 -6.58 -3.85 -8.38
N ASN A 145 -5.55 -4.28 -9.11
CA ASN A 145 -5.54 -5.56 -9.80
C ASN A 145 -5.65 -6.76 -8.83
N ALA A 146 -4.97 -6.70 -7.69
CA ALA A 146 -5.09 -7.72 -6.66
C ALA A 146 -6.49 -7.73 -6.04
N GLN A 147 -7.07 -6.57 -5.75
CA GLN A 147 -8.45 -6.48 -5.27
C GLN A 147 -9.45 -7.06 -6.27
N LYS A 148 -9.26 -6.81 -7.57
CA LYS A 148 -10.05 -7.47 -8.63
C LYS A 148 -9.96 -9.00 -8.55
N LYS A 149 -8.76 -9.55 -8.43
CA LYS A 149 -8.52 -11.01 -8.29
C LYS A 149 -9.14 -11.58 -7.01
N ILE A 150 -9.11 -10.84 -5.92
CA ILE A 150 -9.68 -11.23 -4.62
C ILE A 150 -11.22 -11.22 -4.69
N GLY A 151 -11.83 -10.33 -5.48
CA GLY A 151 -13.27 -10.20 -5.68
C GLY A 151 -13.89 -9.03 -4.94
N TYR A 152 -13.16 -7.91 -4.85
CA TYR A 152 -13.73 -6.64 -4.39
C TYR A 152 -14.70 -6.09 -5.44
N SER A 153 -15.82 -5.56 -4.97
CA SER A 153 -16.84 -4.94 -5.85
C SER A 153 -16.73 -3.42 -5.86
N VAL A 154 -16.43 -2.81 -4.72
CA VAL A 154 -16.38 -1.35 -4.57
C VAL A 154 -15.21 -0.92 -3.70
N VAL A 155 -14.60 0.19 -4.09
CA VAL A 155 -13.53 0.89 -3.37
C VAL A 155 -13.93 2.36 -3.20
N GLY A 156 -13.73 2.90 -2.01
CA GLY A 156 -13.87 4.33 -1.74
C GLY A 156 -12.71 5.13 -2.34
N PHE A 157 -12.80 6.42 -2.19
CA PHE A 157 -11.85 7.39 -2.69
C PHE A 157 -11.41 8.29 -1.53
N GLY A 158 -10.10 8.38 -1.28
CA GLY A 158 -9.58 9.09 -0.12
C GLY A 158 -8.46 10.08 -0.43
N GLU A 159 -7.84 10.58 0.63
CA GLU A 159 -6.73 11.54 0.55
C GLU A 159 -5.53 10.96 -0.21
N TYR A 160 -5.22 9.67 -0.02
CA TYR A 160 -4.01 9.06 -0.57
C TYR A 160 -4.11 8.82 -2.08
N GLU A 161 -5.31 8.54 -2.61
CA GLU A 161 -5.53 8.50 -4.06
C GLU A 161 -5.18 9.84 -4.71
N THR A 162 -5.46 10.95 -4.03
CA THR A 162 -5.21 12.31 -4.55
C THR A 162 -3.77 12.81 -4.38
N ALA A 163 -2.96 12.11 -3.59
CA ALA A 163 -1.54 12.45 -3.41
C ALA A 163 -0.66 12.08 -4.63
N MET A 164 -1.25 11.42 -5.62
CA MET A 164 -0.62 11.00 -6.88
C MET A 164 -1.27 11.73 -8.06
N PRO A 165 -0.71 11.62 -9.29
CA PRO A 165 -1.42 12.00 -10.52
C PRO A 165 -2.65 11.11 -10.71
N LEU A 166 -3.73 11.42 -10.02
CA LEU A 166 -4.92 10.59 -9.88
C LEU A 166 -5.55 10.20 -11.21
N PHE A 167 -5.63 11.13 -12.17
CA PHE A 167 -6.14 10.84 -13.50
C PHE A 167 -5.41 9.65 -14.14
N ASN A 168 -4.08 9.62 -14.06
CA ASN A 168 -3.29 8.53 -14.62
C ASN A 168 -3.54 7.21 -13.88
N ALA A 169 -3.63 7.27 -12.54
CA ALA A 169 -3.91 6.10 -11.72
C ALA A 169 -5.26 5.45 -12.05
N LEU A 170 -6.30 6.27 -12.14
CA LEU A 170 -7.65 5.81 -12.47
C LEU A 170 -7.78 5.40 -13.93
N ALA A 171 -7.12 6.11 -14.86
CA ALA A 171 -7.17 5.80 -16.29
C ALA A 171 -6.54 4.44 -16.60
N GLU A 172 -5.40 4.12 -16.03
CA GLU A 172 -4.76 2.80 -16.18
C GLU A 172 -5.67 1.67 -15.71
N PHE A 173 -6.43 1.90 -14.65
CA PHE A 173 -7.36 0.90 -14.09
C PHE A 173 -8.69 0.82 -14.86
N ALA A 174 -9.23 1.95 -15.33
CA ALA A 174 -10.57 2.03 -15.92
C ALA A 174 -10.68 1.53 -17.36
N LEU A 175 -9.56 1.30 -18.06
CA LEU A 175 -9.55 0.99 -19.49
C LEU A 175 -10.26 -0.30 -19.89
N ASN A 176 -10.49 -1.25 -18.96
CA ASN A 176 -11.06 -2.57 -19.28
C ASN A 176 -12.02 -3.06 -18.20
N GLU A 177 -13.22 -2.47 -18.11
CA GLU A 177 -14.25 -2.84 -17.12
C GLU A 177 -13.75 -2.69 -15.67
N PRO A 178 -13.84 -1.50 -15.08
CA PRO A 178 -13.30 -1.20 -13.76
C PRO A 178 -14.04 -1.99 -12.66
N THR A 179 -13.38 -3.02 -12.17
CA THR A 179 -13.79 -3.78 -10.98
C THR A 179 -12.55 -3.95 -10.10
N PRO A 180 -12.59 -3.52 -8.83
CA PRO A 180 -13.69 -2.86 -8.10
C PRO A 180 -14.03 -1.47 -8.64
N ARG A 181 -15.29 -1.05 -8.47
CA ARG A 181 -15.74 0.29 -8.85
C ARG A 181 -15.31 1.32 -7.82
N VAL A 182 -14.72 2.42 -8.26
CA VAL A 182 -14.38 3.54 -7.37
C VAL A 182 -15.59 4.44 -7.18
N VAL A 183 -15.90 4.81 -5.93
CA VAL A 183 -17.08 5.62 -5.60
C VAL A 183 -16.74 6.87 -4.80
N ALA A 184 -17.31 8.02 -5.22
CA ALA A 184 -17.23 9.30 -4.51
C ALA A 184 -18.44 10.19 -4.89
N ALA A 185 -19.50 10.18 -4.09
CA ALA A 185 -20.75 10.87 -4.41
C ALA A 185 -20.62 12.40 -4.42
N ASN A 186 -19.74 12.96 -3.60
CA ASN A 186 -19.54 14.39 -3.50
C ASN A 186 -18.34 14.92 -4.29
N LEU A 187 -17.72 14.11 -5.15
CA LEU A 187 -16.71 14.57 -6.10
C LEU A 187 -17.40 15.43 -7.17
N LEU A 188 -16.98 16.71 -7.27
CA LEU A 188 -17.52 17.65 -8.24
C LEU A 188 -16.92 17.41 -9.64
N ASP A 189 -17.67 17.82 -10.67
CA ASP A 189 -17.28 17.68 -12.09
C ASP A 189 -16.83 16.25 -12.46
N ARG A 190 -17.30 15.23 -11.74
CA ARG A 190 -16.91 13.84 -11.89
C ARG A 190 -17.02 13.36 -13.33
N GLU A 191 -18.14 13.61 -13.98
CA GLU A 191 -18.39 13.15 -15.37
C GLU A 191 -17.48 13.83 -16.40
N LYS A 192 -16.99 15.05 -16.08
CA LYS A 192 -16.10 15.83 -16.94
C LYS A 192 -14.63 15.47 -16.73
N GLU A 193 -14.20 15.44 -15.46
CA GLU A 193 -12.80 15.25 -15.08
C GLU A 193 -12.40 13.77 -14.98
N PHE A 194 -13.35 12.88 -14.62
CA PHE A 194 -13.12 11.46 -14.40
C PHE A 194 -14.20 10.59 -15.06
N PRO A 195 -14.44 10.75 -16.38
CA PRO A 195 -15.54 10.05 -17.08
C PRO A 195 -15.36 8.54 -16.94
N ASP A 196 -16.44 7.87 -16.50
CA ASP A 196 -16.49 6.41 -16.28
C ASP A 196 -15.50 5.82 -15.26
N GLN A 197 -14.65 6.66 -14.62
CA GLN A 197 -13.64 6.23 -13.67
C GLN A 197 -14.14 6.22 -12.24
N VAL A 198 -14.95 7.20 -11.85
CA VAL A 198 -15.52 7.33 -10.51
C VAL A 198 -17.03 7.43 -10.60
N SER A 199 -17.77 6.63 -9.85
CA SER A 199 -19.24 6.64 -9.78
C SER A 199 -19.71 7.34 -8.49
N ALA A 200 -20.96 7.86 -8.49
CA ALA A 200 -21.55 8.34 -7.25
C ALA A 200 -21.82 7.19 -6.27
N TRP A 201 -22.29 6.09 -6.80
CA TRP A 201 -22.57 4.86 -6.06
C TRP A 201 -22.53 3.65 -6.98
N GLN A 202 -22.57 2.46 -6.41
CA GLN A 202 -22.57 1.21 -7.14
C GLN A 202 -23.60 0.24 -6.55
N LYS A 203 -24.46 -0.31 -7.41
CA LYS A 203 -25.25 -1.49 -7.10
C LYS A 203 -24.36 -2.73 -7.20
N VAL A 204 -24.41 -3.58 -6.19
CA VAL A 204 -23.63 -4.81 -6.13
C VAL A 204 -24.56 -6.01 -6.13
N ASP A 205 -24.48 -6.80 -7.19
CA ASP A 205 -25.18 -8.07 -7.32
C ASP A 205 -24.27 -9.21 -6.85
N ILE A 206 -24.75 -10.01 -5.90
CA ILE A 206 -23.96 -11.06 -5.28
C ILE A 206 -24.53 -12.42 -5.68
N LYS A 207 -23.71 -13.25 -6.32
CA LYS A 207 -24.11 -14.60 -6.70
C LYS A 207 -24.58 -15.40 -5.49
N GLY A 208 -25.79 -15.91 -5.55
CA GLY A 208 -26.38 -16.74 -4.47
C GLY A 208 -27.05 -15.94 -3.35
N SER A 209 -27.12 -14.60 -3.44
CA SER A 209 -27.90 -13.76 -2.54
C SER A 209 -28.90 -12.93 -3.34
N ASP A 210 -30.09 -12.73 -2.79
CA ASP A 210 -31.14 -11.87 -3.35
C ASP A 210 -31.17 -10.48 -2.69
N ILE A 211 -30.19 -10.21 -1.78
CA ILE A 211 -30.05 -8.91 -1.13
C ILE A 211 -29.46 -7.91 -2.13
N LYS A 212 -30.25 -6.86 -2.44
CA LYS A 212 -29.80 -5.74 -3.27
C LYS A 212 -28.96 -4.80 -2.42
N LEU A 213 -27.66 -4.82 -2.63
CA LEU A 213 -26.68 -3.99 -1.93
C LEU A 213 -26.36 -2.74 -2.75
N GLY A 214 -26.40 -1.55 -2.13
CA GLY A 214 -25.92 -0.29 -2.69
C GLY A 214 -24.78 0.26 -1.86
N VAL A 215 -23.70 0.68 -2.52
CA VAL A 215 -22.51 1.22 -1.87
C VAL A 215 -22.20 2.59 -2.45
N THR A 216 -21.99 3.58 -1.58
CA THR A 216 -21.56 4.92 -1.95
C THR A 216 -20.36 5.34 -1.10
N GLY A 217 -19.65 6.38 -1.55
CA GLY A 217 -18.55 6.99 -0.80
C GLY A 217 -18.69 8.50 -0.75
N VAL A 218 -18.20 9.11 0.31
CA VAL A 218 -18.02 10.56 0.41
C VAL A 218 -16.72 10.91 1.11
N VAL A 219 -16.12 12.02 0.71
CA VAL A 219 -14.96 12.62 1.38
C VAL A 219 -15.45 13.72 2.31
N SER A 220 -15.04 13.66 3.57
CA SER A 220 -15.41 14.65 4.59
C SER A 220 -14.74 16.01 4.33
N PRO A 221 -15.28 17.11 4.84
CA PRO A 221 -14.66 18.42 4.73
C PRO A 221 -13.22 18.44 5.25
N ASN A 222 -12.96 17.84 6.41
CA ASN A 222 -11.61 17.82 7.00
C ASN A 222 -10.59 17.01 6.15
N VAL A 223 -11.02 16.00 5.42
CA VAL A 223 -10.17 15.27 4.48
C VAL A 223 -10.02 16.07 3.18
N ALA A 224 -11.10 16.66 2.67
CA ALA A 224 -11.08 17.48 1.45
C ALA A 224 -10.10 18.67 1.54
N GLU A 225 -10.00 19.32 2.71
CA GLU A 225 -9.07 20.41 2.97
C GLU A 225 -7.57 20.01 2.84
N LYS A 226 -7.26 18.73 3.03
CA LYS A 226 -5.88 18.20 2.88
C LYS A 226 -5.49 17.94 1.44
N ILE A 227 -6.46 17.90 0.52
CA ILE A 227 -6.26 17.57 -0.88
C ILE A 227 -5.75 18.82 -1.61
N LYS A 228 -4.59 18.69 -2.25
CA LYS A 228 -3.88 19.80 -2.88
C LYS A 228 -4.04 19.86 -4.41
N ASP A 229 -4.52 18.79 -5.06
CA ASP A 229 -4.73 18.78 -6.52
C ASP A 229 -5.93 19.69 -6.86
N PRO A 230 -5.73 20.81 -7.59
CA PRO A 230 -6.79 21.78 -7.88
C PRO A 230 -7.90 21.22 -8.80
N ARG A 231 -7.64 20.10 -9.47
CA ARG A 231 -8.61 19.42 -10.33
C ARG A 231 -9.58 18.56 -9.54
N VAL A 232 -9.20 18.18 -8.31
CA VAL A 232 -10.00 17.34 -7.42
C VAL A 232 -10.73 18.23 -6.43
N LYS A 233 -12.03 18.36 -6.58
CA LYS A 233 -12.87 19.22 -5.74
C LYS A 233 -14.04 18.42 -5.16
N PHE A 234 -14.33 18.62 -3.90
CA PHE A 234 -15.46 18.00 -3.23
C PHE A 234 -16.50 19.04 -2.84
N GLY A 235 -17.76 18.72 -3.13
CA GLY A 235 -18.92 19.46 -2.64
C GLY A 235 -19.34 19.01 -1.25
N PRO A 236 -20.40 19.65 -0.70
CA PRO A 236 -21.00 19.21 0.56
C PRO A 236 -21.47 17.76 0.48
N SER A 237 -21.08 16.94 1.46
CA SER A 237 -21.47 15.52 1.54
C SER A 237 -22.98 15.34 1.47
N LYS A 238 -23.75 16.29 2.05
CA LYS A 238 -25.22 16.27 2.05
C LYS A 238 -25.81 16.20 0.64
N ALA A 239 -25.37 17.06 -0.27
CA ALA A 239 -25.92 17.11 -1.62
C ALA A 239 -25.67 15.80 -2.38
N GLY A 240 -24.47 15.21 -2.26
CA GLY A 240 -24.12 13.93 -2.86
C GLY A 240 -24.94 12.78 -2.29
N LEU A 241 -25.07 12.71 -0.95
CA LEU A 241 -25.81 11.64 -0.30
C LEU A 241 -27.33 11.70 -0.57
N ASP A 242 -27.93 12.89 -0.55
CA ASP A 242 -29.36 13.04 -0.86
C ASP A 242 -29.69 12.55 -2.30
N SER A 243 -28.84 12.88 -3.28
CA SER A 243 -29.00 12.39 -4.66
C SER A 243 -28.91 10.87 -4.73
N VAL A 244 -27.85 10.30 -4.15
CA VAL A 244 -27.62 8.84 -4.16
C VAL A 244 -28.74 8.09 -3.45
N LEU A 245 -29.22 8.56 -2.30
CA LEU A 245 -30.33 7.90 -1.58
C LEU A 245 -31.63 7.89 -2.38
N LYS A 246 -31.90 8.95 -3.15
CA LYS A 246 -33.03 9.00 -4.06
C LYS A 246 -32.91 7.95 -5.15
N GLU A 247 -31.76 7.84 -5.79
CA GLU A 247 -31.50 6.82 -6.83
C GLU A 247 -31.56 5.40 -6.26
N MET A 248 -30.91 5.15 -5.11
CA MET A 248 -30.96 3.85 -4.43
C MET A 248 -32.39 3.43 -4.06
N THR A 249 -33.25 4.41 -3.72
CA THR A 249 -34.67 4.15 -3.43
C THR A 249 -35.44 3.74 -4.69
N GLN A 250 -35.19 4.41 -5.82
CA GLN A 250 -35.78 4.06 -7.11
C GLN A 250 -35.37 2.65 -7.58
N GLU A 251 -34.13 2.26 -7.32
CA GLU A 251 -33.58 0.93 -7.62
C GLU A 251 -33.99 -0.16 -6.59
N ASN A 252 -34.79 0.18 -5.59
CA ASN A 252 -35.21 -0.72 -4.51
C ASN A 252 -34.01 -1.37 -3.78
N ILE A 253 -32.97 -0.59 -3.48
CA ILE A 253 -31.81 -1.04 -2.71
C ILE A 253 -32.22 -1.27 -1.25
N GLN A 254 -31.99 -2.48 -0.77
CA GLN A 254 -32.39 -2.95 0.56
C GLN A 254 -31.32 -2.65 1.63
N LEU A 255 -30.08 -2.97 1.31
CA LEU A 255 -28.92 -2.77 2.19
C LEU A 255 -28.04 -1.66 1.63
N LYS A 256 -27.78 -0.63 2.43
CA LYS A 256 -27.01 0.54 2.00
C LYS A 256 -25.75 0.69 2.86
N VAL A 257 -24.60 0.83 2.19
CA VAL A 257 -23.29 1.01 2.83
C VAL A 257 -22.72 2.37 2.43
N LEU A 258 -22.24 3.11 3.41
CA LEU A 258 -21.53 4.38 3.24
C LEU A 258 -20.04 4.19 3.57
N LEU A 259 -19.19 4.42 2.58
CA LEU A 259 -17.74 4.54 2.73
C LEU A 259 -17.42 6.01 3.02
N TYR A 260 -17.26 6.34 4.29
CA TYR A 260 -17.10 7.71 4.76
C TYR A 260 -15.61 8.01 4.99
N GLN A 261 -15.00 8.75 4.08
CA GLN A 261 -13.63 9.24 4.21
C GLN A 261 -13.57 10.42 5.19
N GLY A 262 -13.65 10.10 6.47
CA GLY A 262 -13.58 10.99 7.60
C GLY A 262 -13.33 10.19 8.86
N VAL A 263 -12.84 10.83 9.91
CA VAL A 263 -12.39 10.17 11.13
C VAL A 263 -13.48 10.03 12.17
N LEU A 264 -13.34 9.01 13.02
CA LEU A 264 -14.07 8.86 14.27
C LEU A 264 -13.06 8.94 15.42
N ASN A 265 -12.96 10.10 16.05
CA ASN A 265 -12.11 10.28 17.23
C ASN A 265 -12.93 10.03 18.51
N ARG A 266 -12.25 9.83 19.63
CA ARG A 266 -12.87 9.84 20.95
C ARG A 266 -12.48 11.11 21.69
N SER A 267 -13.44 11.71 22.39
CA SER A 267 -13.15 12.81 23.31
C SER A 267 -12.24 12.30 24.44
N PRO A 268 -11.59 13.20 25.21
CA PRO A 268 -10.86 12.83 26.43
C PRO A 268 -11.71 12.05 27.44
N LYS A 269 -13.05 12.17 27.37
CA LYS A 269 -14.01 11.40 28.17
C LYS A 269 -14.39 10.04 27.55
N GLY A 270 -13.78 9.65 26.44
CA GLY A 270 -14.05 8.39 25.74
C GLY A 270 -15.30 8.38 24.86
N GLU A 271 -16.04 9.49 24.75
CA GLU A 271 -17.21 9.60 23.89
C GLU A 271 -16.79 9.76 22.42
N PRO A 272 -17.48 9.12 21.47
CA PRO A 272 -17.21 9.31 20.05
C PRO A 272 -17.61 10.72 19.63
N VAL A 273 -16.64 11.48 19.11
CA VAL A 273 -16.86 12.85 18.63
C VAL A 273 -16.34 12.89 17.21
N THR A 274 -17.22 13.01 16.18
CA THR A 274 -16.71 13.43 14.89
C THR A 274 -17.70 13.44 13.75
N GLU A 275 -17.15 13.74 12.55
CA GLU A 275 -17.90 13.80 11.30
C GLU A 275 -18.59 12.47 10.97
N ALA A 276 -17.92 11.33 11.21
CA ALA A 276 -18.49 10.02 10.95
C ALA A 276 -19.71 9.72 11.84
N LEU A 277 -19.66 10.12 13.12
CA LEU A 277 -20.81 9.98 14.01
C LEU A 277 -22.01 10.84 13.55
N LYS A 278 -21.73 12.11 13.19
CA LYS A 278 -22.77 13.03 12.68
C LYS A 278 -23.37 12.50 11.38
N ALA A 279 -22.55 11.95 10.48
CA ALA A 279 -23.01 11.34 9.24
C ALA A 279 -23.94 10.15 9.53
N ALA A 280 -23.54 9.23 10.41
CA ALA A 280 -24.37 8.08 10.79
C ALA A 280 -25.71 8.51 11.42
N GLN A 281 -25.70 9.52 12.29
CA GLN A 281 -26.92 10.07 12.92
C GLN A 281 -27.85 10.76 11.92
N SER A 282 -27.28 11.45 10.91
CA SER A 282 -28.04 12.22 9.93
C SER A 282 -28.65 11.37 8.82
N TYR A 283 -28.11 10.16 8.58
CA TYR A 283 -28.50 9.29 7.47
C TYR A 283 -28.85 7.88 7.95
N PRO A 284 -29.99 7.69 8.63
CA PRO A 284 -30.45 6.39 9.14
C PRO A 284 -30.76 5.37 8.04
N GLU A 285 -30.71 5.76 6.78
CA GLU A 285 -30.87 4.91 5.62
C GLU A 285 -29.65 4.01 5.37
N PHE A 286 -28.47 4.43 5.81
CA PHE A 286 -27.26 3.60 5.74
C PHE A 286 -27.15 2.72 6.98
N GLN A 287 -27.36 1.42 6.81
CA GLN A 287 -27.22 0.45 7.88
C GLN A 287 -25.76 0.24 8.30
N ILE A 288 -24.81 0.52 7.40
CA ILE A 288 -23.38 0.35 7.63
C ILE A 288 -22.65 1.61 7.17
N LEU A 289 -21.81 2.15 8.03
CA LEU A 289 -20.89 3.23 7.74
C LEU A 289 -19.47 2.79 8.10
N MET A 290 -18.58 2.75 7.11
CA MET A 290 -17.15 2.61 7.35
C MET A 290 -16.50 3.97 7.45
N CYS A 291 -15.53 4.15 8.37
CA CYS A 291 -14.78 5.39 8.49
C CYS A 291 -13.30 5.15 8.77
N LEU A 292 -12.50 6.20 8.60
CA LEU A 292 -11.06 6.17 8.82
C LEU A 292 -10.71 5.86 10.28
N SER A 293 -9.59 5.19 10.48
CA SER A 293 -9.02 4.86 11.78
C SER A 293 -7.50 4.93 11.73
N GLU A 294 -6.90 5.39 12.81
CA GLU A 294 -5.45 5.32 13.05
C GLU A 294 -5.09 4.14 13.98
N GLU A 295 -6.06 3.28 14.31
CA GLU A 295 -5.86 2.15 15.20
C GLU A 295 -5.01 1.08 14.53
N ASP A 296 -3.94 0.63 15.18
CA ASP A 296 -3.14 -0.51 14.71
C ASP A 296 -3.93 -1.82 14.82
N GLU A 297 -4.77 -1.95 15.85
CA GLU A 297 -5.66 -3.07 16.08
C GLU A 297 -7.10 -2.57 16.17
N PRO A 298 -7.92 -2.81 15.13
CA PRO A 298 -9.30 -2.35 15.12
C PRO A 298 -10.18 -3.10 16.11
N SER A 299 -11.25 -2.44 16.57
CA SER A 299 -12.20 -3.07 17.49
C SER A 299 -13.08 -4.09 16.78
N SER A 300 -13.27 -5.25 17.39
CA SER A 300 -14.27 -6.25 16.97
C SER A 300 -15.71 -5.84 17.28
N ASN A 301 -15.93 -4.71 17.99
CA ASN A 301 -17.23 -4.21 18.37
C ASN A 301 -17.54 -2.92 17.60
N PRO A 302 -18.41 -2.95 16.57
CA PRO A 302 -18.90 -1.75 15.91
C PRO A 302 -19.65 -0.83 16.89
N ILE A 303 -19.63 0.49 16.58
CA ILE A 303 -20.48 1.42 17.31
C ILE A 303 -21.88 1.34 16.70
N THR A 304 -22.88 1.04 17.51
CA THR A 304 -24.28 0.99 17.10
C THR A 304 -24.95 2.33 17.38
N ILE A 305 -25.56 2.91 16.35
CA ILE A 305 -26.39 4.11 16.43
C ILE A 305 -27.85 3.67 16.33
N ASN A 306 -28.62 3.95 17.37
CA ASN A 306 -30.06 3.72 17.39
C ASN A 306 -30.77 5.01 16.97
N HIS A 307 -31.66 4.91 15.99
CA HIS A 307 -32.45 6.05 15.49
C HIS A 307 -33.87 6.03 16.04
N ASP A 308 -34.51 7.19 16.11
CA ASP A 308 -35.88 7.35 16.63
C ASP A 308 -36.93 6.50 15.89
N ASN A 309 -36.67 6.20 14.60
CA ASN A 309 -37.52 5.35 13.77
C ASN A 309 -37.27 3.84 13.97
N LYS A 310 -36.59 3.45 15.05
CA LYS A 310 -36.18 2.08 15.39
C LYS A 310 -35.17 1.45 14.40
N LYS A 311 -34.64 2.19 13.44
CA LYS A 311 -33.54 1.74 12.61
C LYS A 311 -32.22 1.75 13.37
N GLN A 312 -31.25 0.99 12.88
CA GLN A 312 -29.90 0.93 13.44
C GLN A 312 -28.86 1.11 12.33
N SER A 313 -27.80 1.84 12.66
CA SER A 313 -26.60 1.95 11.83
C SER A 313 -25.38 1.45 12.61
N LEU A 314 -24.48 0.77 11.94
CA LEU A 314 -23.20 0.32 12.48
C LEU A 314 -22.07 1.21 11.94
N ILE A 315 -21.25 1.76 12.82
CA ILE A 315 -20.00 2.42 12.44
C ILE A 315 -18.85 1.44 12.64
N ILE A 316 -18.12 1.16 11.56
CA ILE A 316 -17.03 0.17 11.51
C ILE A 316 -15.72 0.87 11.14
N ARG A 317 -14.66 0.51 11.88
CA ARG A 317 -13.29 0.96 11.66
C ARG A 317 -12.39 -0.25 11.43
N MET A 318 -11.51 -0.19 10.44
CA MET A 318 -10.74 -1.35 10.01
C MET A 318 -9.25 -1.31 10.34
N GLY A 319 -8.75 -0.20 10.88
CA GLY A 319 -7.30 0.00 11.01
C GLY A 319 -6.61 0.19 9.66
N THR A 320 -5.30 0.02 9.63
CA THR A 320 -4.47 0.40 8.47
C THR A 320 -3.62 -0.75 7.94
N LYS A 321 -3.02 -0.57 6.74
CA LYS A 321 -1.98 -1.42 6.13
C LYS A 321 -2.44 -2.84 5.80
N GLY A 322 -3.77 -3.06 5.78
CA GLY A 322 -4.33 -4.37 5.45
C GLY A 322 -4.00 -5.50 6.43
N LYS A 323 -3.65 -5.15 7.67
CA LYS A 323 -3.32 -6.12 8.74
C LYS A 323 -4.53 -6.95 9.15
N TYR A 324 -5.74 -6.37 9.05
CA TYR A 324 -6.99 -6.98 9.47
C TYR A 324 -8.05 -6.93 8.37
N VAL A 325 -8.98 -7.84 8.46
CA VAL A 325 -10.18 -7.94 7.62
C VAL A 325 -11.41 -8.01 8.50
N GLY A 326 -12.39 -7.15 8.26
CA GLY A 326 -13.71 -7.23 8.88
C GLY A 326 -14.58 -8.24 8.14
N VAL A 327 -15.26 -9.07 8.89
CA VAL A 327 -16.26 -10.01 8.37
C VAL A 327 -17.61 -9.63 8.94
N LEU A 328 -18.51 -9.19 8.07
CA LEU A 328 -19.87 -8.79 8.43
C LEU A 328 -20.86 -9.79 7.84
N GLY A 329 -21.46 -10.61 8.68
CA GLY A 329 -22.59 -11.49 8.33
C GLY A 329 -23.89 -10.69 8.38
N VAL A 330 -24.67 -10.77 7.31
CA VAL A 330 -25.98 -10.15 7.14
C VAL A 330 -27.04 -11.24 7.13
N TYR A 331 -28.02 -11.13 7.99
CA TYR A 331 -29.12 -12.10 8.15
C TYR A 331 -30.45 -11.39 7.99
N LYS A 332 -31.34 -11.92 7.16
CA LYS A 332 -32.71 -11.42 7.01
C LYS A 332 -33.52 -11.71 8.26
N THR A 333 -34.29 -10.73 8.73
CA THR A 333 -35.11 -10.88 9.94
C THR A 333 -36.58 -11.14 9.63
N GLY A 334 -37.06 -10.72 8.44
CA GLY A 334 -38.48 -10.66 8.11
C GLY A 334 -39.19 -9.41 8.69
N ASP A 335 -38.51 -8.60 9.53
CA ASP A 335 -39.05 -7.34 10.06
C ASP A 335 -38.88 -6.21 9.02
N PRO A 336 -39.94 -5.52 8.59
CA PRO A 336 -39.84 -4.45 7.62
C PRO A 336 -39.11 -3.19 8.14
N ILE A 337 -39.02 -3.00 9.45
CA ILE A 337 -38.32 -1.86 10.07
C ILE A 337 -36.84 -2.16 10.22
N GLN A 338 -36.50 -3.38 10.65
CA GLN A 338 -35.13 -3.87 10.77
C GLN A 338 -34.95 -5.13 9.92
N PRO A 339 -34.89 -4.99 8.58
CA PRO A 339 -34.88 -6.13 7.67
C PRO A 339 -33.63 -7.01 7.79
N PHE A 340 -32.59 -6.52 8.46
CA PHE A 340 -31.33 -7.20 8.64
C PHE A 340 -30.87 -7.19 10.10
N LYS A 341 -30.31 -8.33 10.50
CA LYS A 341 -29.51 -8.50 11.71
C LYS A 341 -28.05 -8.67 11.27
N PHE A 342 -27.14 -8.08 12.01
CA PHE A 342 -25.73 -8.12 11.70
C PHE A 342 -24.94 -8.90 12.74
N ARG A 343 -23.92 -9.61 12.27
CA ARG A 343 -22.88 -10.22 13.10
C ARG A 343 -21.53 -9.80 12.56
N TYR A 344 -20.65 -9.31 13.41
CA TYR A 344 -19.37 -8.76 13.00
C TYR A 344 -18.22 -9.37 13.79
N THR A 345 -17.10 -9.59 13.12
CA THR A 345 -15.81 -9.93 13.73
C THR A 345 -14.68 -9.35 12.88
N ILE A 346 -13.50 -9.25 13.46
CA ILE A 346 -12.26 -8.96 12.74
C ILE A 346 -11.39 -10.21 12.70
N GLU A 347 -10.61 -10.34 11.63
CA GLU A 347 -9.65 -11.41 11.44
C GLU A 347 -8.30 -10.83 11.08
N GLN A 348 -7.25 -11.19 11.81
CA GLN A 348 -5.89 -10.79 11.51
C GLN A 348 -5.33 -11.63 10.37
N MET A 349 -4.77 -10.98 9.36
CA MET A 349 -4.12 -11.68 8.25
C MET A 349 -2.75 -12.20 8.69
N SER A 350 -2.78 -13.23 9.54
CA SER A 350 -1.62 -13.88 10.14
C SER A 350 -0.90 -14.83 9.17
N GLU A 351 0.15 -15.48 9.64
CA GLU A 351 0.88 -16.51 8.90
C GLU A 351 0.05 -17.79 8.64
N ASP A 352 -1.07 -17.99 9.36
CA ASP A 352 -1.99 -19.09 9.14
C ASP A 352 -2.65 -19.07 7.76
N TYR A 353 -2.67 -17.89 7.13
CA TYR A 353 -3.23 -17.68 5.79
C TYR A 353 -2.18 -17.67 4.68
N MET A 354 -0.93 -18.02 4.97
CA MET A 354 0.13 -18.11 3.95
C MET A 354 -0.17 -19.20 2.93
N THR A 355 0.19 -18.94 1.69
CA THR A 355 0.13 -19.92 0.61
C THR A 355 1.18 -21.00 0.80
N ASN A 356 0.78 -22.27 0.75
CA ASN A 356 1.71 -23.39 0.78
C ASN A 356 2.68 -23.36 -0.41
N GLU A 357 3.92 -23.80 -0.21
CA GLU A 357 4.99 -23.78 -1.23
C GLU A 357 4.55 -24.39 -2.58
N SER A 358 3.81 -25.50 -2.55
CA SER A 358 3.33 -26.18 -3.76
C SER A 358 2.29 -25.38 -4.53
N ALA A 359 1.55 -24.47 -3.89
CA ALA A 359 0.49 -23.69 -4.49
C ALA A 359 0.97 -22.29 -4.98
N LYS A 360 2.10 -21.80 -4.51
CA LYS A 360 2.60 -20.45 -4.78
C LYS A 360 2.71 -20.13 -6.26
N LYS A 361 3.27 -21.05 -7.06
CA LYS A 361 3.51 -20.85 -8.50
C LYS A 361 2.25 -20.53 -9.31
N ASN A 362 1.08 -20.98 -8.85
CA ASN A 362 -0.20 -20.79 -9.54
C ASN A 362 -1.12 -19.83 -8.76
N HIS A 363 -0.62 -19.15 -7.75
CA HIS A 363 -1.43 -18.27 -6.93
C HIS A 363 -1.60 -16.89 -7.59
N PRO A 364 -2.85 -16.45 -7.90
CA PRO A 364 -3.09 -15.29 -8.75
C PRO A 364 -2.58 -13.96 -8.19
N VAL A 365 -2.53 -13.80 -6.86
CA VAL A 365 -1.98 -12.59 -6.23
C VAL A 365 -0.46 -12.65 -6.17
N MET A 366 0.13 -13.82 -5.95
CA MET A 366 1.60 -13.95 -5.96
C MET A 366 2.18 -13.74 -7.36
N GLU A 367 1.48 -14.18 -8.41
CA GLU A 367 1.82 -13.89 -9.80
C GLU A 367 1.82 -12.37 -10.08
N LEU A 368 0.86 -11.63 -9.51
CA LEU A 368 0.87 -10.15 -9.57
C LEU A 368 2.06 -9.56 -8.82
N MET A 369 2.41 -10.07 -7.65
CA MET A 369 3.56 -9.58 -6.89
C MET A 369 4.88 -9.85 -7.61
N GLU A 370 5.00 -10.99 -8.26
CA GLU A 370 6.14 -11.32 -9.12
C GLU A 370 6.22 -10.39 -10.35
N SER A 371 5.06 -10.07 -10.95
CA SER A 371 4.99 -9.11 -12.06
C SER A 371 5.37 -7.70 -11.62
N TYR A 372 4.96 -7.28 -10.43
CA TYR A 372 5.37 -6.02 -9.80
C TYR A 372 6.90 -5.93 -9.67
N SER A 373 7.54 -6.95 -9.11
CA SER A 373 9.00 -6.97 -8.94
C SER A 373 9.74 -6.94 -10.29
N LYS A 374 9.24 -7.66 -11.30
CA LYS A 374 9.78 -7.62 -12.67
C LYS A 374 9.64 -6.24 -13.29
N GLU A 375 8.52 -5.56 -13.09
CA GLU A 375 8.31 -4.21 -13.62
C GLU A 375 9.24 -3.19 -12.94
N LEU A 376 9.44 -3.26 -11.63
CA LEU A 376 10.40 -2.41 -10.92
C LEU A 376 11.80 -2.53 -11.52
N LYS A 377 12.23 -3.75 -11.85
CA LYS A 377 13.50 -4.01 -12.52
C LYS A 377 13.52 -3.44 -13.93
N ASN A 378 12.54 -3.81 -14.77
CA ASN A 378 12.51 -3.46 -16.19
C ASN A 378 12.43 -1.96 -16.43
N GLU A 379 11.66 -1.26 -15.59
CA GLU A 379 11.47 0.19 -15.62
C GLU A 379 12.55 0.95 -14.82
N ASN A 380 13.56 0.21 -14.31
CA ASN A 380 14.70 0.76 -13.59
C ASN A 380 14.29 1.76 -12.47
N TYR A 381 13.39 1.32 -11.59
CA TYR A 381 12.88 2.19 -10.51
C TYR A 381 13.96 2.73 -9.58
N LEU A 382 15.06 1.98 -9.38
CA LEU A 382 16.18 2.46 -8.57
C LEU A 382 16.75 3.79 -9.09
N SER A 383 16.75 4.00 -10.41
CA SER A 383 17.28 5.22 -11.03
C SER A 383 16.34 6.43 -10.95
N ARG A 384 15.08 6.24 -10.58
CA ARG A 384 14.09 7.33 -10.46
C ARG A 384 14.28 8.16 -9.19
N PHE A 385 14.96 7.60 -8.19
CA PHE A 385 15.21 8.29 -6.92
C PHE A 385 16.36 9.29 -7.06
N GLY A 386 16.05 10.55 -6.80
CA GLY A 386 17.04 11.62 -6.73
C GLY A 386 18.03 11.40 -5.56
N GLN A 387 19.23 11.95 -5.69
CA GLN A 387 20.26 11.87 -4.67
C GLN A 387 20.31 13.17 -3.85
N ALA A 388 19.89 13.10 -2.59
CA ALA A 388 20.03 14.18 -1.62
C ALA A 388 21.44 14.21 -1.04
N ARG A 389 21.81 15.31 -0.39
CA ARG A 389 23.04 15.37 0.40
C ARG A 389 22.79 14.77 1.78
N HIS A 390 23.66 13.85 2.22
CA HIS A 390 23.63 13.36 3.58
C HIS A 390 24.02 14.47 4.58
N SER A 391 23.58 14.40 5.84
CA SER A 391 23.86 15.41 6.86
C SER A 391 25.35 15.73 7.02
N VAL A 392 26.21 14.72 6.93
CA VAL A 392 27.67 14.88 6.95
C VAL A 392 28.16 15.71 5.74
N GLN A 393 27.60 15.49 4.54
CA GLN A 393 27.91 16.27 3.33
C GLN A 393 27.37 17.71 3.41
N VAL A 394 26.22 17.90 4.07
CA VAL A 394 25.65 19.23 4.30
C VAL A 394 26.52 20.03 5.28
N SER A 395 27.04 19.36 6.33
CA SER A 395 27.89 19.99 7.34
C SER A 395 29.30 20.31 6.84
N ALA A 396 29.75 19.66 5.76
CA ALA A 396 31.11 19.87 5.21
C ALA A 396 31.03 20.00 3.66
N PRO A 397 30.42 21.09 3.14
CA PRO A 397 30.13 21.23 1.71
C PRO A 397 31.38 21.32 0.83
N GLU A 398 32.45 21.93 1.35
CA GLU A 398 33.71 22.09 0.61
C GLU A 398 34.45 20.76 0.39
N SER A 399 34.37 19.86 1.38
CA SER A 399 35.06 18.55 1.31
C SER A 399 34.24 17.50 0.62
N ASN A 400 32.91 17.67 0.61
CA ASN A 400 31.93 16.78 0.02
C ASN A 400 32.25 15.28 0.21
N PRO A 401 32.28 14.76 1.45
CA PRO A 401 32.68 13.39 1.72
C PRO A 401 31.82 12.38 1.01
N VAL A 402 32.43 11.28 0.55
CA VAL A 402 31.76 10.21 -0.21
C VAL A 402 31.75 8.89 0.57
N TYR A 403 30.81 8.00 0.23
CA TYR A 403 30.77 6.65 0.76
C TYR A 403 31.90 5.80 0.16
N VAL A 404 32.59 5.02 0.99
CA VAL A 404 33.78 4.24 0.62
C VAL A 404 33.59 2.72 0.75
N GLY A 405 32.59 2.29 1.52
CA GLY A 405 32.28 0.88 1.79
C GLY A 405 33.08 0.29 2.96
N SER A 406 32.49 -0.72 3.60
CA SER A 406 32.97 -1.30 4.88
C SER A 406 34.39 -1.88 4.81
N GLU A 407 34.85 -2.37 3.66
CA GLU A 407 36.20 -2.92 3.49
C GLU A 407 37.31 -1.86 3.75
N LYS A 408 37.03 -0.58 3.52
CA LYS A 408 37.97 0.50 3.81
C LYS A 408 38.16 0.73 5.30
N CYS A 409 37.15 0.39 6.11
CA CYS A 409 37.18 0.57 7.55
C CYS A 409 37.99 -0.52 8.26
N LYS A 410 38.00 -1.74 7.70
CA LYS A 410 38.64 -2.95 8.26
C LYS A 410 40.06 -2.72 8.70
N LYS A 411 40.85 -2.02 7.89
CA LYS A 411 42.29 -1.84 8.14
C LYS A 411 42.63 -1.17 9.48
N CYS A 412 41.74 -0.27 9.94
CA CYS A 412 41.95 0.49 11.17
C CYS A 412 40.96 0.10 12.29
N HIS A 413 39.88 -0.58 11.97
CA HIS A 413 38.79 -0.97 12.87
C HIS A 413 38.51 -2.47 12.79
N GLU A 414 39.54 -3.31 12.97
CA GLU A 414 39.43 -4.76 12.75
C GLU A 414 38.40 -5.40 13.69
N GLY A 415 38.42 -5.07 14.99
CA GLY A 415 37.46 -5.61 15.95
C GLY A 415 36.01 -5.21 15.65
N ALA A 416 35.76 -3.93 15.29
CA ALA A 416 34.45 -3.46 14.88
C ALA A 416 33.99 -4.13 13.58
N TYR A 417 34.89 -4.31 12.62
CA TYR A 417 34.62 -5.01 11.38
C TYR A 417 34.22 -6.48 11.61
N ASP A 418 34.89 -7.16 12.54
CA ASP A 418 34.58 -8.55 12.89
C ASP A 418 33.22 -8.71 13.56
N VAL A 419 32.81 -7.78 14.41
CA VAL A 419 31.47 -7.73 14.98
C VAL A 419 30.45 -7.55 13.85
N TRP A 420 30.64 -6.58 12.97
CA TRP A 420 29.78 -6.35 11.82
C TRP A 420 29.68 -7.56 10.90
N LYS A 421 30.80 -8.18 10.56
CA LYS A 421 30.88 -9.32 9.64
C LYS A 421 30.10 -10.54 10.13
N LYS A 422 30.03 -10.73 11.44
CA LYS A 422 29.25 -11.80 12.09
C LYS A 422 27.75 -11.46 12.22
N SER A 423 27.38 -10.20 12.04
CA SER A 423 25.99 -9.74 12.17
C SER A 423 25.17 -10.00 10.89
N THR A 424 23.85 -10.02 11.02
CA THR A 424 22.93 -10.13 9.88
C THR A 424 23.03 -8.92 8.94
N HIS A 425 23.51 -7.78 9.42
CA HIS A 425 23.70 -6.57 8.61
C HIS A 425 24.67 -6.80 7.44
N SER A 426 25.72 -7.61 7.63
CA SER A 426 26.72 -7.89 6.60
C SER A 426 26.20 -8.76 5.44
N HIS A 427 24.99 -9.27 5.52
CA HIS A 427 24.35 -10.13 4.52
C HIS A 427 22.98 -9.60 4.06
N ALA A 428 22.63 -8.38 4.46
CA ALA A 428 21.30 -7.82 4.24
C ALA A 428 20.90 -7.77 2.75
N TYR A 429 21.79 -7.38 1.86
CA TYR A 429 21.52 -7.35 0.42
C TYR A 429 21.30 -8.76 -0.16
N GLN A 430 22.12 -9.73 0.29
CA GLN A 430 21.99 -11.11 -0.18
C GLN A 430 20.62 -11.69 0.13
N THR A 431 19.99 -11.33 1.25
CA THR A 431 18.62 -11.79 1.57
C THR A 431 17.58 -11.33 0.55
N LEU A 432 17.79 -10.19 -0.10
CA LEU A 432 16.92 -9.71 -1.17
C LEU A 432 17.17 -10.44 -2.50
N VAL A 433 18.43 -10.81 -2.77
CA VAL A 433 18.81 -11.60 -3.96
C VAL A 433 18.23 -13.01 -3.86
N ASP A 434 18.30 -13.60 -2.67
CA ASP A 434 17.84 -14.97 -2.40
C ASP A 434 16.30 -15.06 -2.24
N ALA A 435 15.60 -13.94 -2.20
CA ALA A 435 14.15 -13.92 -2.12
C ALA A 435 13.52 -14.60 -3.34
N LYS A 436 12.64 -15.55 -3.10
CA LYS A 436 12.05 -16.37 -4.16
C LYS A 436 10.68 -15.86 -4.61
N GLU A 437 9.88 -15.33 -3.69
CA GLU A 437 8.48 -14.98 -3.97
C GLU A 437 7.99 -13.80 -3.11
N PRO A 438 7.85 -12.62 -3.70
CA PRO A 438 8.29 -12.29 -5.04
C PRO A 438 9.82 -12.29 -5.14
N SER A 439 10.31 -12.65 -6.33
CA SER A 439 11.73 -12.60 -6.64
C SER A 439 12.20 -11.16 -6.92
N LEU A 440 13.48 -10.96 -7.20
CA LEU A 440 14.03 -9.68 -7.64
C LEU A 440 13.85 -8.51 -6.64
N ARG A 441 13.70 -8.80 -5.35
CA ARG A 441 13.50 -7.76 -4.32
C ARG A 441 14.66 -6.78 -4.20
N HIS A 442 15.84 -7.15 -4.68
CA HIS A 442 17.01 -6.27 -4.77
C HIS A 442 16.90 -5.19 -5.87
N TYR A 443 15.78 -5.15 -6.61
CA TYR A 443 15.40 -4.05 -7.51
C TYR A 443 14.27 -3.18 -6.94
N ASP A 444 13.78 -3.49 -5.73
CA ASP A 444 12.73 -2.72 -5.08
C ASP A 444 13.34 -1.63 -4.19
N PRO A 445 13.16 -0.33 -4.51
CA PRO A 445 13.68 0.77 -3.71
C PRO A 445 13.28 0.72 -2.24
N GLU A 446 12.08 0.22 -1.92
CA GLU A 446 11.61 0.07 -0.53
C GLU A 446 12.42 -0.95 0.26
N CYS A 447 12.97 -1.95 -0.41
CA CYS A 447 13.87 -2.90 0.23
C CYS A 447 15.30 -2.35 0.27
N ILE A 448 15.76 -1.77 -0.84
CA ILE A 448 17.13 -1.31 -1.05
C ILE A 448 17.53 -0.21 -0.05
N VAL A 449 16.61 0.69 0.31
CA VAL A 449 16.88 1.79 1.22
C VAL A 449 17.38 1.33 2.59
N CYS A 450 16.93 0.18 3.07
CA CYS A 450 17.36 -0.43 4.34
C CYS A 450 18.44 -1.51 4.17
N HIS A 451 18.66 -2.03 2.96
CA HIS A 451 19.55 -3.17 2.70
C HIS A 451 20.86 -2.79 2.00
N THR A 452 21.13 -1.46 1.85
CA THR A 452 22.34 -0.94 1.23
C THR A 452 22.85 0.31 1.94
N VAL A 453 24.05 0.77 1.58
CA VAL A 453 24.65 1.97 2.15
C VAL A 453 24.27 3.20 1.33
N GLY A 454 23.54 4.12 1.93
CA GLY A 454 23.34 5.46 1.40
C GLY A 454 22.46 5.57 0.16
N PHE A 455 21.55 4.60 -0.13
CA PHE A 455 20.59 4.74 -1.21
C PHE A 455 19.76 6.02 -1.05
N GLY A 456 19.64 6.80 -2.13
CA GLY A 456 19.00 8.12 -2.11
C GLY A 456 19.91 9.26 -1.68
N TYR A 457 21.18 9.00 -1.32
CA TYR A 457 22.20 10.02 -1.02
C TYR A 457 23.28 10.09 -2.10
N GLN A 458 23.89 11.26 -2.26
CA GLN A 458 25.03 11.47 -3.17
C GLN A 458 26.18 10.51 -2.83
N SER A 459 26.75 9.89 -3.84
CA SER A 459 27.77 8.84 -3.75
C SER A 459 27.34 7.54 -3.05
N GLY A 460 26.09 7.40 -2.65
CA GLY A 460 25.55 6.18 -2.04
C GLY A 460 25.27 5.08 -3.07
N PHE A 461 24.66 3.99 -2.61
CA PHE A 461 24.29 2.85 -3.45
C PHE A 461 23.38 3.29 -4.61
N THR A 462 23.62 2.77 -5.80
CA THR A 462 22.78 2.97 -6.99
C THR A 462 22.31 1.64 -7.58
N THR A 463 23.24 0.80 -8.01
CA THR A 463 22.97 -0.59 -8.44
C THR A 463 24.16 -1.48 -8.06
N PHE A 464 23.95 -2.79 -8.07
CA PHE A 464 25.03 -3.74 -7.78
C PHE A 464 26.21 -3.57 -8.74
N GLU A 465 25.96 -3.32 -10.02
CA GLU A 465 26.99 -3.21 -11.06
C GLU A 465 27.85 -1.94 -10.88
N LYS A 466 27.25 -0.84 -10.38
CA LYS A 466 27.93 0.45 -10.24
C LYS A 466 28.61 0.63 -8.88
N THR A 467 27.96 0.16 -7.82
CA THR A 467 28.40 0.37 -6.43
C THR A 467 28.34 -0.92 -5.60
N PRO A 468 29.01 -2.02 -6.02
CA PRO A 468 28.94 -3.31 -5.33
C PRO A 468 29.49 -3.26 -3.90
N ASN A 469 30.43 -2.35 -3.62
CA ASN A 469 31.02 -2.13 -2.31
C ASN A 469 30.06 -1.46 -1.29
N LEU A 470 28.90 -0.99 -1.75
CA LEU A 470 27.86 -0.35 -0.92
C LEU A 470 26.65 -1.25 -0.68
N THR A 471 26.74 -2.53 -1.03
CA THR A 471 25.74 -3.54 -0.65
C THR A 471 25.77 -3.80 0.85
N ASN A 472 24.66 -4.33 1.36
CA ASN A 472 24.45 -4.63 2.79
C ASN A 472 24.30 -3.37 3.67
N VAL A 473 23.96 -3.55 4.93
CA VAL A 473 23.94 -2.49 5.95
C VAL A 473 25.37 -2.36 6.45
N GLY A 474 26.15 -1.50 5.79
CA GLY A 474 27.58 -1.32 6.09
C GLY A 474 27.84 -0.34 7.25
N CYS A 475 29.12 -0.14 7.58
CA CYS A 475 29.56 0.79 8.61
C CYS A 475 28.96 2.20 8.38
N GLU A 476 28.99 2.66 7.15
CA GLU A 476 28.52 4.00 6.76
C GLU A 476 26.98 4.14 6.70
N SER A 477 26.23 3.04 6.85
CA SER A 477 24.76 3.14 7.06
C SER A 477 24.44 3.80 8.41
N CYS A 478 25.32 3.64 9.40
CA CYS A 478 25.21 4.28 10.70
C CYS A 478 26.10 5.54 10.80
N HIS A 479 27.32 5.50 10.26
CA HIS A 479 28.32 6.55 10.42
C HIS A 479 28.29 7.61 9.32
N GLY A 480 27.58 7.40 8.20
CA GLY A 480 27.54 8.31 7.05
C GLY A 480 28.81 8.26 6.20
N PRO A 481 28.89 9.09 5.12
CA PRO A 481 30.00 9.08 4.17
C PRO A 481 31.31 9.47 4.85
N SER A 482 32.30 8.58 4.79
CA SER A 482 33.49 8.61 5.66
C SER A 482 34.81 8.80 4.91
N SER A 483 34.81 9.19 3.63
CA SER A 483 36.06 9.33 2.85
C SER A 483 37.08 10.29 3.47
N GLU A 484 36.64 11.37 4.08
CA GLU A 484 37.54 12.35 4.70
C GLU A 484 38.13 11.85 6.00
N HIS A 485 37.37 11.09 6.79
CA HIS A 485 37.91 10.40 7.95
C HIS A 485 39.00 9.38 7.55
N VAL A 486 38.77 8.62 6.46
CA VAL A 486 39.79 7.67 5.95
C VAL A 486 41.08 8.37 5.55
N LYS A 487 41.00 9.59 4.98
CA LYS A 487 42.19 10.41 4.64
C LYS A 487 42.86 11.02 5.87
N LYS A 488 42.06 11.42 6.88
CA LYS A 488 42.52 12.13 8.10
C LYS A 488 41.92 11.47 9.35
N PRO A 489 42.39 10.28 9.74
CA PRO A 489 41.74 9.46 10.77
C PRO A 489 41.72 10.10 12.17
N ASN A 490 42.63 11.00 12.48
CA ASN A 490 42.73 11.67 13.77
C ASN A 490 42.11 13.07 13.79
N ASP A 491 41.49 13.53 12.72
CA ASP A 491 40.83 14.83 12.66
C ASP A 491 39.52 14.82 13.47
N GLU A 492 39.51 15.59 14.57
CA GLU A 492 38.35 15.64 15.47
C GLU A 492 37.04 16.10 14.80
N THR A 493 37.15 16.92 13.76
CA THR A 493 35.95 17.39 13.02
C THR A 493 35.24 16.23 12.38
N TRP A 494 35.98 15.36 11.69
CA TRP A 494 35.42 14.18 11.07
C TRP A 494 34.94 13.18 12.10
N LEU A 495 35.68 12.94 13.16
CA LEU A 495 35.29 12.06 14.25
C LEU A 495 33.94 12.47 14.88
N LYS A 496 33.73 13.77 15.10
CA LYS A 496 32.45 14.28 15.63
C LYS A 496 31.29 14.13 14.66
N LEU A 497 31.54 14.33 13.36
CA LEU A 497 30.51 14.25 12.33
C LEU A 497 29.99 12.81 12.09
N ILE A 498 30.93 11.83 12.05
CA ILE A 498 30.60 10.43 11.73
C ILE A 498 30.31 9.56 12.95
N ASN A 499 30.67 10.02 14.16
CA ASN A 499 30.40 9.32 15.40
C ASN A 499 29.78 10.25 16.48
N PRO A 500 28.57 10.76 16.23
CA PRO A 500 27.88 11.65 17.19
C PRO A 500 27.47 10.92 18.47
N TRP A 501 27.68 9.61 18.54
CA TRP A 501 27.29 8.75 19.67
C TRP A 501 28.48 8.26 20.49
N LYS A 502 29.66 8.84 20.30
CA LYS A 502 30.87 8.48 21.08
C LYS A 502 30.56 8.68 22.57
N ALA A 503 30.79 7.65 23.36
CA ALA A 503 30.68 7.75 24.83
C ALA A 503 31.77 8.69 25.39
N SER A 504 31.40 9.54 26.35
CA SER A 504 32.35 10.28 27.13
C SER A 504 32.97 9.39 28.23
N PRO A 505 34.28 9.52 28.55
CA PRO A 505 34.86 8.79 29.66
C PRO A 505 34.13 9.03 30.99
N ASP A 506 33.59 10.23 31.20
CA ASP A 506 32.92 10.66 32.43
C ASP A 506 31.37 10.63 32.27
N GLU A 507 30.85 9.76 31.38
CA GLU A 507 29.44 9.69 31.10
C GLU A 507 28.61 9.20 32.30
N ASN A 508 27.75 10.06 32.83
CA ASN A 508 26.80 9.67 33.87
C ASN A 508 25.63 8.84 33.31
N PRO A 509 24.83 8.15 34.15
CA PRO A 509 23.74 7.31 33.73
C PRO A 509 22.72 8.00 32.81
N ALA A 510 22.35 9.25 33.09
CA ALA A 510 21.39 10.01 32.29
C ALA A 510 21.94 10.37 30.91
N ALA A 511 23.21 10.74 30.81
CA ALA A 511 23.88 10.98 29.54
C ALA A 511 23.99 9.71 28.70
N LYS A 512 24.28 8.57 29.32
CA LYS A 512 24.29 7.24 28.67
C LYS A 512 22.93 6.88 28.12
N GLU A 513 21.87 7.05 28.90
CA GLU A 513 20.49 6.79 28.46
C GLU A 513 20.13 7.67 27.28
N SER A 514 20.40 8.98 27.34
CA SER A 514 20.17 9.92 26.23
C SER A 514 20.91 9.51 24.95
N ARG A 515 22.17 9.10 25.06
CA ARG A 515 22.99 8.63 23.93
C ARG A 515 22.42 7.35 23.32
N LEU A 516 22.09 6.35 24.14
CA LEU A 516 21.47 5.11 23.67
C LEU A 516 20.11 5.36 23.00
N GLY A 517 19.33 6.32 23.52
CA GLY A 517 18.07 6.74 22.88
C GLY A 517 18.27 7.33 21.49
N LYS A 518 19.32 8.11 21.27
CA LYS A 518 19.68 8.64 19.94
C LYS A 518 20.10 7.52 18.98
N ILE A 519 20.82 6.52 19.47
CA ILE A 519 21.20 5.35 18.68
C ILE A 519 19.94 4.56 18.30
N ASP A 520 19.03 4.31 19.23
CA ASP A 520 17.76 3.64 18.99
C ASP A 520 16.94 4.36 17.90
N GLN A 521 16.80 5.70 18.00
CA GLN A 521 16.14 6.49 16.95
C GLN A 521 16.79 6.34 15.57
N SER A 522 18.11 6.20 15.52
CA SER A 522 18.80 5.94 14.26
C SER A 522 18.51 4.53 13.71
N CYS A 523 18.43 3.53 14.59
CA CYS A 523 18.06 2.17 14.21
C CYS A 523 16.63 2.10 13.68
N GLN A 524 15.70 2.87 14.25
CA GLN A 524 14.29 2.89 13.87
C GLN A 524 14.03 3.43 12.46
N LYS A 525 15.00 3.99 11.76
CA LYS A 525 14.89 4.30 10.32
C LYS A 525 14.68 3.05 9.47
N CYS A 526 15.16 1.90 9.92
CA CYS A 526 14.98 0.60 9.25
C CYS A 526 14.22 -0.40 10.12
N HIS A 527 14.32 -0.28 11.46
CA HIS A 527 13.66 -1.14 12.43
C HIS A 527 12.43 -0.47 13.04
N ASP A 528 11.54 0.05 12.20
CA ASP A 528 10.25 0.58 12.64
C ASP A 528 9.25 -0.56 12.95
N ILE A 529 8.09 -0.19 13.48
CA ILE A 529 7.03 -1.15 13.86
C ILE A 529 6.52 -1.99 12.67
N ASP A 530 6.65 -1.49 11.44
CA ASP A 530 6.18 -2.19 10.25
C ASP A 530 7.24 -3.15 9.70
N ASN A 531 8.51 -2.78 9.78
CA ASN A 531 9.62 -3.58 9.25
C ASN A 531 10.21 -4.53 10.30
N ASP A 532 10.12 -4.18 11.59
CA ASP A 532 10.54 -5.03 12.70
C ASP A 532 9.49 -5.01 13.82
N VAL A 533 8.45 -5.81 13.66
CA VAL A 533 7.31 -5.92 14.60
C VAL A 533 7.73 -6.24 16.04
N THR A 534 8.94 -6.73 16.25
CA THR A 534 9.46 -7.05 17.56
C THR A 534 10.25 -5.89 18.19
N TRP A 535 10.44 -4.77 17.46
CA TRP A 535 11.24 -3.65 17.96
C TRP A 535 10.64 -2.98 19.18
N THR A 536 9.33 -2.78 19.21
CA THR A 536 8.60 -2.18 20.33
C THR A 536 8.69 -2.99 21.63
N ASN A 537 8.95 -4.32 21.54
CA ASN A 537 9.14 -5.18 22.69
C ASN A 537 10.63 -5.31 23.02
N LYS A 538 11.24 -4.24 23.51
CA LYS A 538 12.67 -4.19 23.87
C LYS A 538 13.60 -4.64 22.73
N GLY A 539 13.25 -4.32 21.49
CA GLY A 539 14.00 -4.70 20.30
C GLY A 539 15.41 -4.13 20.32
N PHE A 540 15.57 -2.87 20.70
CA PHE A 540 16.86 -2.23 20.84
C PHE A 540 17.75 -2.94 21.89
N GLU A 541 17.23 -3.19 23.09
CA GLU A 541 17.98 -3.86 24.18
C GLU A 541 18.49 -5.25 23.75
N ARG A 542 17.71 -5.99 22.94
CA ARG A 542 18.06 -7.33 22.47
C ARG A 542 19.00 -7.35 21.27
N LYS A 543 18.90 -6.38 20.38
CA LYS A 543 19.62 -6.37 19.09
C LYS A 543 20.87 -5.51 19.12
N TRP A 544 20.86 -4.40 19.84
CA TRP A 544 22.02 -3.51 19.98
C TRP A 544 23.30 -4.24 20.42
N PRO A 545 23.33 -5.10 21.45
CA PRO A 545 24.54 -5.82 21.86
C PRO A 545 25.19 -6.70 20.79
N LYS A 546 24.42 -7.05 19.72
CA LYS A 546 24.93 -7.88 18.62
C LYS A 546 25.70 -7.08 17.56
N VAL A 547 25.57 -5.77 17.55
CA VAL A 547 26.21 -4.85 16.60
C VAL A 547 27.04 -3.77 17.27
N ALA A 548 26.87 -3.59 18.58
CA ALA A 548 27.73 -2.71 19.37
C ALA A 548 29.17 -3.22 19.30
N HIS A 549 30.12 -2.34 19.03
CA HIS A 549 31.53 -2.67 18.90
C HIS A 549 32.37 -1.76 19.80
N PRO A 550 33.60 -2.21 20.19
CA PRO A 550 34.47 -1.43 21.03
C PRO A 550 34.93 -0.15 20.33
N SER A 551 35.36 0.81 21.14
CA SER A 551 36.07 2.01 20.64
C SER A 551 37.50 1.64 20.23
N PRO A 552 38.08 2.24 19.17
CA PRO A 552 39.46 1.95 18.74
C PRO A 552 40.51 2.08 19.84
N ALA A 553 40.23 2.87 20.88
CA ALA A 553 41.14 3.02 22.03
C ALA A 553 41.22 1.77 22.94
N SER A 554 40.39 0.75 22.71
CA SER A 554 40.34 -0.52 23.44
C SER A 554 40.83 -1.71 22.61
N GLU A 555 41.20 -1.48 21.35
CA GLU A 555 41.90 -2.43 20.47
C GLU A 555 43.40 -2.16 20.49
#